data_05376f5c7dbab692e48a26fcc7def7c2
#
_entry.id   05376f5c7dbab692e48a26fcc7def7c2
#
_cell.length_a   1.000
_cell.length_b   1.000
_cell.length_c   1.000
_cell.angle_alpha   90.00
_cell.angle_beta   90.00
_cell.angle_gamma   90.00
#
_symmetry.space_group_name_H-M   'P 1'
#
loop_
_entity.id
_entity.type
_entity.pdbx_description
1 polymer ?
#
loop_
_entity_poly.entity_id
_entity_poly.type
_entity_poly.pdbx_seq_one_letter_code
_entity_poly.pdbx_strand_id
1 'polypeptide(L)'
;MRIGTLKETYIADAALFDSRTQKAWLAVAAALLVLFPFMASDYWLYLACLVSINVASATGLNILTGYTGLVSLGQAAFMGLGAYTVAILQSKVGSPFLLNILAGGVVAMLGGIVVGVPSLRVKGLYLAIATIAASFIAHFLFANLQFTGGTGGLSVPPASLFGLPLDTSFRLYWLIVPVTILMLLGAANLFRTRIGRAFIAIRDRDISAEVLGIPLLRYKLLSFGLSSFYAGVAGGLWAYFFRVVTPESFPLLMSIFFLAAIIVGGMGSILGGILGAVFMTMVPELLKLVFDLLPNSTEYTVFLSPVRTIIFGLLIIGFLVFEPHGLAEVWRRIRRFFHLWPFR
;
A
#
# COMPACT_ATOMS: atom_id res chain seq x y z
N MET A 1 -19.76 13.05 19.82
CA MET A 1 -19.54 12.18 21.00
C MET A 1 -20.84 11.51 21.34
N ARG A 2 -20.91 10.19 21.41
CA ARG A 2 -22.07 9.52 22.03
C ARG A 2 -21.98 9.80 23.53
N ILE A 3 -22.89 10.57 24.05
CA ILE A 3 -23.12 10.75 25.48
C ILE A 3 -23.56 9.36 25.98
N GLY A 4 -22.70 8.59 26.65
CA GLY A 4 -23.10 7.30 27.20
C GLY A 4 -22.06 6.17 27.23
N THR A 5 -20.82 6.40 26.78
CA THR A 5 -19.73 5.43 26.98
C THR A 5 -18.60 6.09 27.73
N LEU A 6 -18.80 6.26 29.04
CA LEU A 6 -17.71 6.61 29.94
C LEU A 6 -16.69 5.47 29.92
N LYS A 7 -15.49 5.72 29.44
CA LYS A 7 -14.43 4.73 29.44
C LYS A 7 -13.64 4.86 30.73
N GLU A 8 -13.86 3.96 31.64
CA GLU A 8 -13.27 3.97 32.98
C GLU A 8 -11.83 3.38 33.01
N THR A 9 -11.45 2.65 31.96
CA THR A 9 -10.13 1.99 31.93
C THR A 9 -9.43 2.29 30.61
N TYR A 10 -8.08 2.44 30.68
CA TYR A 10 -7.21 2.63 29.50
C TYR A 10 -7.34 1.50 28.47
N ILE A 11 -7.59 0.26 28.94
CA ILE A 11 -7.80 -0.90 28.07
C ILE A 11 -9.10 -0.76 27.26
N ALA A 12 -10.16 -0.20 27.84
CA ALA A 12 -11.41 0.06 27.14
C ALA A 12 -11.23 1.17 26.08
N ASP A 13 -10.37 2.16 26.35
CA ASP A 13 -10.04 3.23 25.39
C ASP A 13 -9.16 2.72 24.24
N ALA A 14 -8.32 1.73 24.52
CA ALA A 14 -7.45 1.09 23.53
C ALA A 14 -8.17 0.06 22.63
N ALA A 15 -9.46 -0.25 22.82
CA ALA A 15 -10.17 -1.25 22.00
C ALA A 15 -10.39 -0.77 20.56
N LEU A 16 -10.09 -1.65 19.55
CA LEU A 16 -10.26 -1.33 18.10
C LEU A 16 -11.74 -1.11 17.74
N PHE A 17 -12.64 -1.86 18.36
CA PHE A 17 -14.07 -1.88 18.05
C PHE A 17 -14.89 -1.87 19.34
N ASP A 18 -15.30 -0.68 19.77
CA ASP A 18 -16.05 -0.49 21.01
C ASP A 18 -17.54 -0.70 20.87
N SER A 19 -18.11 -0.39 19.71
CA SER A 19 -19.55 -0.40 19.50
C SER A 19 -20.04 -1.70 18.87
N ARG A 20 -21.18 -2.22 19.36
CA ARG A 20 -21.86 -3.36 18.72
C ARG A 20 -22.14 -3.09 17.23
N THR A 21 -22.49 -1.85 16.88
CA THR A 21 -22.69 -1.42 15.50
C THR A 21 -21.41 -1.49 14.66
N GLN A 22 -20.25 -1.13 15.21
CA GLN A 22 -18.96 -1.25 14.50
C GLN A 22 -18.59 -2.73 14.27
N LYS A 23 -18.83 -3.58 15.27
CA LYS A 23 -18.62 -5.03 15.13
C LYS A 23 -19.55 -5.64 14.09
N ALA A 24 -20.82 -5.21 14.05
CA ALA A 24 -21.77 -5.65 13.03
C ALA A 24 -21.35 -5.21 11.62
N TRP A 25 -20.94 -3.96 11.43
CA TRP A 25 -20.42 -3.48 10.13
C TRP A 25 -19.15 -4.21 9.70
N LEU A 26 -18.25 -4.52 10.65
CA LEU A 26 -17.05 -5.31 10.36
C LEU A 26 -17.42 -6.75 9.95
N ALA A 27 -18.39 -7.36 10.63
CA ALA A 27 -18.89 -8.69 10.27
C ALA A 27 -19.54 -8.70 8.88
N VAL A 28 -20.32 -7.66 8.54
CA VAL A 28 -20.89 -7.48 7.20
C VAL A 28 -19.80 -7.29 6.15
N ALA A 29 -18.79 -6.47 6.42
CA ALA A 29 -17.67 -6.27 5.49
C ALA A 29 -16.87 -7.57 5.31
N ALA A 30 -16.62 -8.33 6.38
CA ALA A 30 -15.96 -9.63 6.31
C ALA A 30 -16.80 -10.64 5.51
N ALA A 31 -18.12 -10.68 5.74
CA ALA A 31 -19.03 -11.54 4.98
C ALA A 31 -19.05 -11.19 3.50
N LEU A 32 -19.07 -9.88 3.16
CA LEU A 32 -18.99 -9.41 1.77
C LEU A 32 -17.66 -9.82 1.12
N LEU A 33 -16.53 -9.69 1.81
CA LEU A 33 -15.23 -10.13 1.29
C LEU A 33 -15.18 -11.66 1.08
N VAL A 34 -15.84 -12.45 1.93
CA VAL A 34 -15.91 -13.92 1.79
C VAL A 34 -16.85 -14.32 0.65
N LEU A 35 -17.98 -13.63 0.47
CA LEU A 35 -18.97 -13.94 -0.57
C LEU A 35 -18.55 -13.43 -1.94
N PHE A 36 -17.76 -12.36 -1.99
CA PHE A 36 -17.35 -11.71 -3.24
C PHE A 36 -16.75 -12.67 -4.27
N PRO A 37 -15.79 -13.57 -3.95
CA PRO A 37 -15.18 -14.46 -4.94
C PRO A 37 -16.15 -15.49 -5.54
N PHE A 38 -17.29 -15.76 -4.89
CA PHE A 38 -18.31 -16.70 -5.41
C PHE A 38 -19.27 -16.03 -6.40
N MET A 39 -19.39 -14.70 -6.36
CA MET A 39 -20.31 -13.93 -7.19
C MET A 39 -19.61 -13.15 -8.30
N ALA A 40 -18.31 -12.88 -8.14
CA ALA A 40 -17.52 -12.05 -9.03
C ALA A 40 -16.98 -12.86 -10.23
N SER A 41 -16.93 -12.23 -11.41
CA SER A 41 -16.21 -12.79 -12.55
C SER A 41 -14.69 -12.74 -12.35
N ASP A 42 -13.92 -13.51 -13.13
CA ASP A 42 -12.46 -13.55 -13.07
C ASP A 42 -11.80 -12.17 -13.20
N TYR A 43 -12.39 -11.28 -13.99
CA TYR A 43 -11.94 -9.89 -14.14
C TYR A 43 -12.03 -9.11 -12.81
N TRP A 44 -13.16 -9.20 -12.11
CA TRP A 44 -13.34 -8.51 -10.83
C TRP A 44 -12.46 -9.11 -9.73
N LEU A 45 -12.21 -10.42 -9.78
CA LEU A 45 -11.27 -11.09 -8.88
C LEU A 45 -9.83 -10.63 -9.12
N TYR A 46 -9.43 -10.55 -10.40
CA TYR A 46 -8.14 -9.98 -10.79
C TYR A 46 -7.97 -8.55 -10.22
N LEU A 47 -8.98 -7.73 -10.40
CA LEU A 47 -8.97 -6.34 -9.96
C LEU A 47 -8.90 -6.23 -8.42
N ALA A 48 -9.65 -7.06 -7.70
CA ALA A 48 -9.62 -7.13 -6.24
C ALA A 48 -8.24 -7.54 -5.69
N CYS A 49 -7.57 -8.48 -6.34
CA CYS A 49 -6.20 -8.86 -6.01
C CYS A 49 -5.24 -7.69 -6.23
N LEU A 50 -5.32 -7.02 -7.37
CA LEU A 50 -4.48 -5.87 -7.70
C LEU A 50 -4.67 -4.72 -6.71
N VAL A 51 -5.92 -4.39 -6.39
CA VAL A 51 -6.27 -3.40 -5.35
C VAL A 51 -5.66 -3.79 -4.00
N SER A 52 -5.79 -5.04 -3.61
CA SER A 52 -5.27 -5.51 -2.32
C SER A 52 -3.75 -5.37 -2.22
N ILE A 53 -3.01 -5.71 -3.29
CA ILE A 53 -1.55 -5.52 -3.37
C ILE A 53 -1.20 -4.04 -3.25
N ASN A 54 -1.91 -3.17 -3.98
CA ASN A 54 -1.69 -1.73 -3.95
C ASN A 54 -2.03 -1.12 -2.58
N VAL A 55 -3.09 -1.59 -1.92
CA VAL A 55 -3.45 -1.19 -0.54
C VAL A 55 -2.34 -1.55 0.44
N ALA A 56 -1.77 -2.76 0.33
CA ALA A 56 -0.67 -3.19 1.19
C ALA A 56 0.56 -2.27 1.03
N SER A 57 0.97 -1.99 -0.22
CA SER A 57 2.09 -1.10 -0.51
C SER A 57 1.83 0.35 -0.08
N ALA A 58 0.65 0.90 -0.41
CA ALA A 58 0.25 2.25 -0.01
C ALA A 58 0.21 2.41 1.52
N THR A 59 -0.24 1.38 2.25
CA THR A 59 -0.22 1.37 3.72
C THR A 59 1.20 1.47 4.26
N GLY A 60 2.15 0.76 3.65
CA GLY A 60 3.57 0.86 3.99
C GLY A 60 4.11 2.27 3.79
N LEU A 61 3.86 2.87 2.63
CA LEU A 61 4.28 4.25 2.36
C LEU A 61 3.61 5.25 3.30
N ASN A 62 2.34 5.02 3.66
CA ASN A 62 1.61 5.87 4.58
C ASN A 62 2.20 5.83 6.01
N ILE A 63 2.78 4.71 6.47
CA ILE A 63 3.54 4.63 7.72
C ILE A 63 4.71 5.62 7.70
N LEU A 64 5.46 5.65 6.60
CA LEU A 64 6.65 6.51 6.47
C LEU A 64 6.26 7.96 6.20
N THR A 65 5.47 8.22 5.15
CA THR A 65 5.17 9.59 4.71
C THR A 65 4.02 10.19 5.51
N GLY A 66 2.95 9.43 5.73
CA GLY A 66 1.75 9.95 6.37
C GLY A 66 1.88 10.12 7.88
N TYR A 67 2.49 9.15 8.56
CA TYR A 67 2.58 9.15 10.03
C TYR A 67 3.90 9.65 10.58
N THR A 68 5.02 9.54 9.82
CA THR A 68 6.34 10.02 10.28
C THR A 68 6.77 11.31 9.59
N GLY A 69 6.07 11.71 8.51
CA GLY A 69 6.37 12.95 7.77
C GLY A 69 7.61 12.87 6.86
N LEU A 70 8.10 11.65 6.57
CA LEU A 70 9.27 11.42 5.75
C LEU A 70 8.87 11.08 4.32
N VAL A 71 8.97 12.04 3.40
CA VAL A 71 8.62 11.83 1.99
C VAL A 71 9.63 10.89 1.33
N SER A 72 9.16 9.78 0.76
CA SER A 72 9.98 8.80 0.04
C SER A 72 9.39 8.49 -1.33
N LEU A 73 10.26 8.46 -2.34
CA LEU A 73 9.99 8.03 -3.70
C LEU A 73 10.72 6.70 -4.04
N GLY A 74 11.05 5.92 -3.00
CA GLY A 74 11.70 4.63 -3.11
C GLY A 74 10.78 3.41 -3.06
N GLN A 75 9.46 3.61 -3.00
CA GLN A 75 8.50 2.53 -2.71
C GLN A 75 8.56 1.39 -3.75
N ALA A 76 8.67 1.73 -5.05
CA ALA A 76 8.79 0.75 -6.12
C ALA A 76 10.07 -0.10 -6.00
N ALA A 77 11.19 0.50 -5.61
CA ALA A 77 12.45 -0.22 -5.40
C ALA A 77 12.35 -1.26 -4.29
N PHE A 78 11.74 -0.91 -3.16
CA PHE A 78 11.53 -1.86 -2.05
C PHE A 78 10.52 -2.95 -2.41
N MET A 79 9.51 -2.62 -3.19
CA MET A 79 8.58 -3.58 -3.75
C MET A 79 9.30 -4.54 -4.71
N GLY A 80 10.19 -4.01 -5.57
CA GLY A 80 11.07 -4.80 -6.43
C GLY A 80 11.98 -5.75 -5.65
N LEU A 81 12.64 -5.28 -4.58
CA LEU A 81 13.46 -6.13 -3.71
C LEU A 81 12.67 -7.31 -3.16
N GLY A 82 11.44 -7.09 -2.69
CA GLY A 82 10.57 -8.15 -2.23
C GLY A 82 10.17 -9.12 -3.33
N ALA A 83 9.79 -8.62 -4.50
CA ALA A 83 9.39 -9.40 -5.65
C ALA A 83 10.51 -10.30 -6.16
N TYR A 84 11.72 -9.76 -6.34
CA TYR A 84 12.90 -10.53 -6.74
C TYR A 84 13.32 -11.58 -5.70
N THR A 85 13.24 -11.24 -4.41
CA THR A 85 13.51 -12.21 -3.35
C THR A 85 12.57 -13.39 -3.43
N VAL A 86 11.27 -13.14 -3.59
CA VAL A 86 10.27 -14.20 -3.75
C VAL A 86 10.50 -15.00 -5.02
N ALA A 87 10.78 -14.33 -6.15
CA ALA A 87 11.05 -14.98 -7.42
C ALA A 87 12.24 -15.94 -7.34
N ILE A 88 13.35 -15.51 -6.70
CA ILE A 88 14.56 -16.32 -6.52
C ILE A 88 14.29 -17.51 -5.60
N LEU A 89 13.63 -17.29 -4.45
CA LEU A 89 13.33 -18.36 -3.50
C LEU A 89 12.37 -19.39 -4.10
N GLN A 90 11.34 -18.94 -4.83
CA GLN A 90 10.39 -19.83 -5.46
C GLN A 90 11.00 -20.64 -6.59
N SER A 91 11.84 -20.01 -7.45
CA SER A 91 12.44 -20.68 -8.62
C SER A 91 13.59 -21.62 -8.27
N LYS A 92 14.41 -21.27 -7.26
CA LYS A 92 15.63 -22.03 -6.94
C LYS A 92 15.46 -22.97 -5.75
N VAL A 93 14.64 -22.63 -4.76
CA VAL A 93 14.51 -23.38 -3.50
C VAL A 93 13.18 -24.12 -3.42
N GLY A 94 12.14 -23.62 -4.12
CA GLY A 94 10.79 -24.20 -4.04
C GLY A 94 10.16 -24.08 -2.64
N SER A 95 10.55 -23.06 -1.88
CA SER A 95 10.14 -22.88 -0.49
C SER A 95 8.64 -22.51 -0.37
N PRO A 96 8.02 -22.75 0.81
CA PRO A 96 6.60 -22.45 1.02
C PRO A 96 6.27 -20.97 0.81
N PHE A 97 5.12 -20.68 0.21
CA PHE A 97 4.64 -19.35 -0.12
C PHE A 97 4.77 -18.32 1.05
N LEU A 98 4.32 -18.71 2.26
CA LEU A 98 4.32 -17.80 3.41
C LEU A 98 5.74 -17.37 3.80
N LEU A 99 6.67 -18.31 3.73
CA LEU A 99 8.07 -18.08 4.04
C LEU A 99 8.72 -17.17 3.01
N ASN A 100 8.40 -17.36 1.73
CA ASN A 100 8.91 -16.50 0.65
C ASN A 100 8.45 -15.05 0.80
N ILE A 101 7.17 -14.83 1.11
CA ILE A 101 6.63 -13.47 1.31
C ILE A 101 7.27 -12.80 2.52
N LEU A 102 7.40 -13.52 3.65
CA LEU A 102 8.07 -12.98 4.83
C LEU A 102 9.54 -12.65 4.55
N ALA A 103 10.24 -13.54 3.85
CA ALA A 103 11.63 -13.32 3.44
C ALA A 103 11.73 -12.09 2.52
N GLY A 104 10.84 -11.93 1.54
CA GLY A 104 10.76 -10.75 0.68
C GLY A 104 10.55 -9.46 1.48
N GLY A 105 9.66 -9.50 2.48
CA GLY A 105 9.45 -8.38 3.41
C GLY A 105 10.69 -8.05 4.23
N VAL A 106 11.36 -9.06 4.78
CA VAL A 106 12.58 -8.87 5.60
C VAL A 106 13.74 -8.32 4.76
N VAL A 107 13.97 -8.86 3.56
CA VAL A 107 15.03 -8.36 2.66
C VAL A 107 14.76 -6.92 2.25
N ALA A 108 13.51 -6.58 1.92
CA ALA A 108 13.13 -5.20 1.64
C ALA A 108 13.28 -4.29 2.86
N MET A 109 12.97 -4.76 4.06
CA MET A 109 13.19 -4.04 5.32
C MET A 109 14.67 -3.71 5.53
N LEU A 110 15.56 -4.69 5.33
CA LEU A 110 17.00 -4.50 5.43
C LEU A 110 17.49 -3.49 4.39
N GLY A 111 17.03 -3.62 3.13
CA GLY A 111 17.30 -2.63 2.07
C GLY A 111 16.83 -1.23 2.45
N GLY A 112 15.64 -1.12 3.03
CA GLY A 112 15.10 0.15 3.52
C GLY A 112 15.93 0.76 4.65
N ILE A 113 16.44 -0.04 5.57
CA ILE A 113 17.34 0.43 6.65
C ILE A 113 18.67 0.91 6.05
N VAL A 114 19.24 0.16 5.11
CA VAL A 114 20.50 0.53 4.43
C VAL A 114 20.34 1.86 3.70
N VAL A 115 19.26 2.05 2.96
CA VAL A 115 18.95 3.33 2.27
C VAL A 115 18.57 4.41 3.26
N GLY A 116 17.89 4.07 4.34
CA GLY A 116 17.45 4.99 5.39
C GLY A 116 18.60 5.67 6.12
N VAL A 117 19.68 4.94 6.43
CA VAL A 117 20.83 5.50 7.19
C VAL A 117 21.44 6.74 6.54
N PRO A 118 21.85 6.75 5.26
CA PRO A 118 22.35 7.94 4.60
C PRO A 118 21.25 8.98 4.34
N SER A 119 20.05 8.53 4.00
CA SER A 119 18.93 9.40 3.67
C SER A 119 18.44 10.24 4.86
N LEU A 120 18.58 9.75 6.09
CA LEU A 120 18.17 10.48 7.28
C LEU A 120 19.12 11.62 7.69
N ARG A 121 20.29 11.74 7.06
CA ARG A 121 21.18 12.89 7.23
C ARG A 121 20.66 14.15 6.55
N VAL A 122 19.70 13.99 5.63
CA VAL A 122 19.04 15.08 4.90
C VAL A 122 17.57 15.18 5.30
N LYS A 123 17.00 16.39 5.18
CA LYS A 123 15.62 16.66 5.58
C LYS A 123 14.77 17.14 4.39
N GLY A 124 13.45 16.97 4.52
CA GLY A 124 12.49 17.51 3.57
C GLY A 124 12.65 16.95 2.15
N LEU A 125 12.72 17.82 1.16
CA LEU A 125 12.79 17.45 -0.26
C LEU A 125 14.07 16.66 -0.63
N TYR A 126 15.18 16.94 0.04
CA TYR A 126 16.45 16.24 -0.20
C TYR A 126 16.35 14.75 0.16
N LEU A 127 15.51 14.39 1.13
CA LEU A 127 15.22 13.00 1.44
C LEU A 127 14.52 12.28 0.28
N ALA A 128 13.55 12.94 -0.36
CA ALA A 128 12.89 12.40 -1.53
C ALA A 128 13.87 12.18 -2.69
N ILE A 129 14.79 13.11 -2.93
CA ILE A 129 15.85 12.97 -3.96
C ILE A 129 16.77 11.79 -3.64
N ALA A 130 17.18 11.63 -2.38
CA ALA A 130 18.00 10.49 -1.95
C ALA A 130 17.29 9.14 -2.18
N THR A 131 15.98 9.05 -1.94
CA THR A 131 15.20 7.83 -2.19
C THR A 131 14.95 7.58 -3.68
N ILE A 132 14.88 8.62 -4.53
CA ILE A 132 14.89 8.48 -5.99
C ILE A 132 16.22 7.88 -6.45
N ALA A 133 17.35 8.40 -5.96
CA ALA A 133 18.66 7.85 -6.30
C ALA A 133 18.77 6.36 -5.90
N ALA A 134 18.27 6.00 -4.72
CA ALA A 134 18.20 4.60 -4.30
C ALA A 134 17.34 3.74 -5.23
N SER A 135 16.25 4.29 -5.77
CA SER A 135 15.40 3.58 -6.75
C SER A 135 16.14 3.32 -8.06
N PHE A 136 16.92 4.27 -8.55
CA PHE A 136 17.74 4.07 -9.74
C PHE A 136 18.85 3.05 -9.51
N ILE A 137 19.50 3.07 -8.34
CA ILE A 137 20.50 2.06 -7.96
C ILE A 137 19.87 0.68 -7.91
N ALA A 138 18.71 0.52 -7.28
CA ALA A 138 17.99 -0.75 -7.21
C ALA A 138 17.61 -1.25 -8.62
N HIS A 139 17.08 -0.37 -9.48
CA HIS A 139 16.74 -0.71 -10.87
C HIS A 139 17.98 -1.17 -11.65
N PHE A 140 19.10 -0.46 -11.51
CA PHE A 140 20.38 -0.84 -12.12
C PHE A 140 20.84 -2.22 -11.63
N LEU A 141 20.74 -2.51 -10.32
CA LEU A 141 21.09 -3.81 -9.76
C LEU A 141 20.19 -4.91 -10.31
N PHE A 142 18.86 -4.69 -10.39
CA PHE A 142 17.93 -5.66 -10.96
C PHE A 142 18.23 -5.98 -12.42
N ALA A 143 18.65 -4.98 -13.21
CA ALA A 143 18.93 -5.16 -14.65
C ALA A 143 20.28 -5.80 -14.95
N ASN A 144 21.27 -5.69 -14.04
CA ASN A 144 22.65 -6.11 -14.34
C ASN A 144 23.13 -7.33 -13.55
N LEU A 145 22.48 -7.71 -12.45
CA LEU A 145 22.90 -8.86 -11.68
C LEU A 145 22.44 -10.17 -12.36
N GLN A 146 23.32 -11.16 -12.46
CA GLN A 146 23.01 -12.44 -13.11
C GLN A 146 21.93 -13.24 -12.36
N PHE A 147 21.88 -13.16 -11.03
CA PHE A 147 20.93 -13.92 -10.23
C PHE A 147 19.49 -13.36 -10.29
N THR A 148 19.30 -12.12 -10.76
CA THR A 148 18.00 -11.50 -11.01
C THR A 148 17.46 -11.79 -12.43
N GLY A 149 18.21 -12.51 -13.27
CA GLY A 149 17.84 -12.75 -14.66
C GLY A 149 18.09 -11.56 -15.59
N GLY A 150 18.74 -10.50 -15.11
CA GLY A 150 19.06 -9.30 -15.89
C GLY A 150 17.82 -8.61 -16.45
N THR A 151 17.92 -8.09 -17.67
CA THR A 151 16.79 -7.41 -18.34
C THR A 151 15.63 -8.35 -18.70
N GLY A 152 15.88 -9.66 -18.84
CA GLY A 152 14.84 -10.67 -19.13
C GLY A 152 13.95 -10.99 -17.92
N GLY A 153 14.41 -10.66 -16.72
CA GLY A 153 13.68 -10.92 -15.48
C GLY A 153 13.62 -12.41 -15.09
N LEU A 154 12.75 -12.71 -14.13
CA LEU A 154 12.54 -14.06 -13.61
C LEU A 154 11.08 -14.47 -13.74
N SER A 155 10.85 -15.69 -14.21
CA SER A 155 9.54 -16.34 -14.14
C SER A 155 9.34 -16.95 -12.75
N VAL A 156 8.16 -16.74 -12.19
CA VAL A 156 7.78 -17.23 -10.86
C VAL A 156 6.83 -18.40 -11.02
N PRO A 157 7.26 -19.62 -10.68
CA PRO A 157 6.36 -20.76 -10.67
C PRO A 157 5.15 -20.52 -9.77
N PRO A 158 3.98 -21.12 -10.08
CA PRO A 158 2.80 -20.96 -9.25
C PRO A 158 3.09 -21.38 -7.81
N ALA A 159 2.61 -20.60 -6.86
CA ALA A 159 2.69 -20.95 -5.46
C ALA A 159 1.88 -22.21 -5.20
N SER A 160 2.39 -23.10 -4.37
CA SER A 160 1.64 -24.24 -3.85
C SER A 160 1.36 -24.05 -2.37
N LEU A 161 0.09 -24.18 -1.97
CA LEU A 161 -0.30 -24.19 -0.57
C LEU A 161 -0.89 -25.57 -0.26
N PHE A 162 -0.27 -26.32 0.65
CA PHE A 162 -0.67 -27.70 0.98
C PHE A 162 -0.82 -28.65 -0.24
N GLY A 163 0.06 -28.49 -1.27
CA GLY A 163 0.03 -29.30 -2.49
C GLY A 163 -1.01 -28.86 -3.55
N LEU A 164 -1.81 -27.83 -3.27
CA LEU A 164 -2.73 -27.26 -4.26
C LEU A 164 -2.06 -26.12 -5.01
N PRO A 165 -1.92 -26.17 -6.35
CA PRO A 165 -1.36 -25.08 -7.13
C PRO A 165 -2.33 -23.88 -7.12
N LEU A 166 -1.78 -22.69 -6.89
CA LEU A 166 -2.53 -21.43 -6.87
C LEU A 166 -2.52 -20.79 -8.27
N ASP A 167 -3.19 -21.44 -9.21
CA ASP A 167 -3.16 -21.05 -10.62
C ASP A 167 -4.27 -20.08 -11.03
N THR A 168 -5.36 -20.04 -10.28
CA THR A 168 -6.56 -19.30 -10.62
C THR A 168 -6.67 -18.01 -9.81
N SER A 169 -7.24 -16.94 -10.40
CA SER A 169 -7.51 -15.68 -9.68
C SER A 169 -8.34 -15.89 -8.41
N PHE A 170 -9.25 -16.87 -8.42
CA PHE A 170 -10.03 -17.28 -7.26
C PHE A 170 -9.15 -17.77 -6.10
N ARG A 171 -8.17 -18.63 -6.36
CA ARG A 171 -7.26 -19.16 -5.32
C ARG A 171 -6.28 -18.10 -4.85
N LEU A 172 -5.78 -17.24 -5.76
CA LEU A 172 -4.91 -16.12 -5.40
C LEU A 172 -5.63 -15.09 -4.53
N TYR A 173 -6.91 -14.84 -4.76
CA TYR A 173 -7.73 -13.96 -3.93
C TYR A 173 -7.72 -14.39 -2.46
N TRP A 174 -7.97 -15.69 -2.19
CA TRP A 174 -7.97 -16.26 -0.84
C TRP A 174 -6.62 -16.20 -0.13
N LEU A 175 -5.58 -15.85 -0.84
CA LEU A 175 -4.25 -15.69 -0.29
C LEU A 175 -3.85 -14.24 -0.15
N ILE A 176 -4.07 -13.41 -1.18
CA ILE A 176 -3.66 -12.00 -1.21
C ILE A 176 -4.50 -11.16 -0.23
N VAL A 177 -5.81 -11.33 -0.24
CA VAL A 177 -6.71 -10.51 0.60
C VAL A 177 -6.48 -10.73 2.10
N PRO A 178 -6.38 -11.96 2.63
CA PRO A 178 -6.08 -12.18 4.04
C PRO A 178 -4.72 -11.61 4.45
N VAL A 179 -3.67 -11.75 3.62
CA VAL A 179 -2.36 -11.16 3.91
C VAL A 179 -2.48 -9.64 3.99
N THR A 180 -3.18 -9.00 3.05
CA THR A 180 -3.41 -7.55 3.08
C THR A 180 -4.19 -7.12 4.32
N ILE A 181 -5.22 -7.86 4.72
CA ILE A 181 -5.98 -7.59 5.95
C ILE A 181 -5.07 -7.70 7.18
N LEU A 182 -4.22 -8.73 7.27
CA LEU A 182 -3.26 -8.88 8.36
C LEU A 182 -2.28 -7.69 8.41
N MET A 183 -1.82 -7.21 7.26
CA MET A 183 -0.96 -6.03 7.18
C MET A 183 -1.69 -4.77 7.65
N LEU A 184 -2.95 -4.58 7.25
CA LEU A 184 -3.77 -3.45 7.70
C LEU A 184 -4.02 -3.49 9.22
N LEU A 185 -4.31 -4.66 9.78
CA LEU A 185 -4.46 -4.85 11.21
C LEU A 185 -3.14 -4.62 11.96
N GLY A 186 -2.01 -5.06 11.38
CA GLY A 186 -0.68 -4.78 11.89
C GLY A 186 -0.39 -3.29 11.95
N ALA A 187 -0.68 -2.53 10.88
CA ALA A 187 -0.57 -1.08 10.86
C ALA A 187 -1.50 -0.42 11.89
N ALA A 188 -2.76 -0.85 11.97
CA ALA A 188 -3.72 -0.32 12.93
C ALA A 188 -3.25 -0.50 14.39
N ASN A 189 -2.69 -1.67 14.70
CA ASN A 189 -2.13 -1.95 16.02
C ASN A 189 -0.85 -1.13 16.28
N LEU A 190 0.02 -1.00 15.28
CA LEU A 190 1.26 -0.21 15.37
C LEU A 190 0.98 1.20 15.85
N PHE A 191 -0.02 1.89 15.27
CA PHE A 191 -0.33 3.29 15.62
C PHE A 191 -0.88 3.48 17.03
N ARG A 192 -1.30 2.42 17.70
CA ARG A 192 -1.74 2.44 19.12
C ARG A 192 -0.60 2.26 20.09
N THR A 193 0.52 1.74 19.63
CA THR A 193 1.71 1.50 20.45
C THR A 193 2.47 2.80 20.74
N ARG A 194 3.46 2.70 21.62
CA ARG A 194 4.42 3.80 21.88
C ARG A 194 5.14 4.21 20.60
N ILE A 195 5.40 3.25 19.68
CA ILE A 195 6.09 3.49 18.41
C ILE A 195 5.25 4.41 17.51
N GLY A 196 3.95 4.11 17.34
CA GLY A 196 3.07 4.94 16.53
C GLY A 196 2.92 6.36 17.06
N ARG A 197 2.82 6.51 18.38
CA ARG A 197 2.81 7.85 19.01
C ARG A 197 4.10 8.63 18.78
N ALA A 198 5.26 7.95 18.84
CA ALA A 198 6.55 8.57 18.53
C ALA A 198 6.64 9.02 17.06
N PHE A 199 6.07 8.24 16.12
CA PHE A 199 6.00 8.63 14.70
C PHE A 199 5.22 9.93 14.51
N ILE A 200 4.03 10.03 15.13
CA ILE A 200 3.19 11.23 15.04
C ILE A 200 3.91 12.44 15.67
N ALA A 201 4.57 12.26 16.82
CA ALA A 201 5.33 13.33 17.46
C ALA A 201 6.48 13.85 16.57
N ILE A 202 7.17 12.93 15.87
CA ILE A 202 8.25 13.29 14.93
C ILE A 202 7.69 14.03 13.72
N ARG A 203 6.53 13.61 13.19
CA ARG A 203 5.85 14.28 12.08
C ARG A 203 5.47 15.70 12.42
N ASP A 204 4.89 15.90 13.60
CA ASP A 204 4.35 17.19 13.99
C ASP A 204 5.48 18.19 14.28
N ARG A 205 6.50 17.81 15.07
CA ARG A 205 7.72 18.63 15.30
C ARG A 205 8.87 17.74 15.77
N ASP A 206 9.85 17.48 14.91
CA ASP A 206 11.01 16.61 15.21
C ASP A 206 11.88 17.17 16.35
N ILE A 207 12.12 18.49 16.41
CA ILE A 207 12.90 19.14 17.47
C ILE A 207 12.21 18.97 18.83
N SER A 208 10.89 19.19 18.90
CA SER A 208 10.14 19.03 20.16
C SER A 208 10.12 17.58 20.63
N ALA A 209 10.03 16.62 19.70
CA ALA A 209 10.08 15.20 20.01
C ALA A 209 11.45 14.82 20.61
N GLU A 210 12.55 15.38 20.09
CA GLU A 210 13.89 15.15 20.59
C GLU A 210 14.08 15.68 22.02
N VAL A 211 13.58 16.89 22.29
CA VAL A 211 13.62 17.49 23.65
C VAL A 211 12.83 16.64 24.66
N LEU A 212 11.75 15.97 24.23
CA LEU A 212 10.97 15.04 25.05
C LEU A 212 11.64 13.66 25.20
N GLY A 213 12.86 13.48 24.69
CA GLY A 213 13.64 12.25 24.82
C GLY A 213 13.34 11.16 23.79
N ILE A 214 12.68 11.49 22.69
CA ILE A 214 12.43 10.55 21.59
C ILE A 214 13.68 10.47 20.70
N PRO A 215 14.38 9.32 20.61
CA PRO A 215 15.57 9.18 19.77
C PRO A 215 15.18 9.15 18.27
N LEU A 216 15.27 10.30 17.62
CA LEU A 216 14.80 10.54 16.24
C LEU A 216 15.34 9.50 15.25
N LEU A 217 16.65 9.24 15.28
CA LEU A 217 17.30 8.34 14.33
C LEU A 217 16.70 6.94 14.40
N ARG A 218 16.48 6.39 15.60
CA ARG A 218 15.93 5.04 15.78
C ARG A 218 14.51 4.93 15.22
N TYR A 219 13.65 5.89 15.54
CA TYR A 219 12.26 5.85 15.09
C TYR A 219 12.12 6.15 13.59
N LYS A 220 12.93 7.06 13.04
CA LYS A 220 12.96 7.31 11.59
C LYS A 220 13.46 6.07 10.83
N LEU A 221 14.53 5.40 11.29
CA LEU A 221 14.98 4.12 10.69
C LEU A 221 13.94 3.01 10.80
N LEU A 222 13.26 2.93 11.95
CA LEU A 222 12.19 1.96 12.15
C LEU A 222 11.02 2.19 11.18
N SER A 223 10.63 3.45 10.96
CA SER A 223 9.58 3.78 10.00
C SER A 223 9.98 3.45 8.56
N PHE A 224 11.25 3.68 8.17
CA PHE A 224 11.80 3.25 6.89
C PHE A 224 11.76 1.73 6.74
N GLY A 225 12.25 1.00 7.74
CA GLY A 225 12.26 -0.46 7.73
C GLY A 225 10.85 -1.05 7.65
N LEU A 226 9.91 -0.53 8.44
CA LEU A 226 8.52 -0.99 8.38
C LEU A 226 7.85 -0.67 7.04
N SER A 227 8.03 0.54 6.51
CA SER A 227 7.51 0.90 5.19
C SER A 227 8.04 -0.03 4.10
N SER A 228 9.34 -0.28 4.11
CA SER A 228 9.99 -1.18 3.15
C SER A 228 9.57 -2.64 3.33
N PHE A 229 9.32 -3.09 4.59
CA PHE A 229 8.75 -4.41 4.86
C PHE A 229 7.38 -4.58 4.18
N TYR A 230 6.49 -3.59 4.35
CA TYR A 230 5.18 -3.59 3.70
C TYR A 230 5.30 -3.58 2.16
N ALA A 231 6.21 -2.76 1.63
CA ALA A 231 6.49 -2.74 0.20
C ALA A 231 7.00 -4.10 -0.30
N GLY A 232 7.92 -4.73 0.45
CA GLY A 232 8.49 -6.03 0.09
C GLY A 232 7.46 -7.16 0.11
N VAL A 233 6.57 -7.19 1.11
CA VAL A 233 5.45 -8.13 1.15
C VAL A 233 4.51 -7.90 -0.05
N ALA A 234 4.14 -6.65 -0.34
CA ALA A 234 3.33 -6.32 -1.51
C ALA A 234 4.02 -6.72 -2.83
N GLY A 235 5.33 -6.53 -2.93
CA GLY A 235 6.15 -6.98 -4.06
C GLY A 235 6.17 -8.50 -4.21
N GLY A 236 6.25 -9.23 -3.10
CA GLY A 236 6.15 -10.69 -3.11
C GLY A 236 4.79 -11.19 -3.58
N LEU A 237 3.71 -10.54 -3.14
CA LEU A 237 2.35 -10.82 -3.64
C LEU A 237 2.23 -10.48 -5.13
N TRP A 238 2.82 -9.37 -5.58
CA TRP A 238 2.91 -8.99 -7.00
C TRP A 238 3.60 -10.07 -7.83
N ALA A 239 4.74 -10.61 -7.36
CA ALA A 239 5.49 -11.64 -8.06
C ALA A 239 4.66 -12.91 -8.30
N TYR A 240 3.90 -13.37 -7.32
CA TYR A 240 2.99 -14.51 -7.48
C TYR A 240 1.78 -14.20 -8.35
N PHE A 241 1.32 -12.96 -8.33
CA PHE A 241 0.14 -12.54 -9.09
C PHE A 241 0.44 -12.43 -10.59
N PHE A 242 1.54 -11.75 -10.96
CA PHE A 242 1.92 -11.56 -12.36
C PHE A 242 2.80 -12.69 -12.91
N ARG A 243 3.38 -13.53 -12.05
CA ARG A 243 4.26 -14.68 -12.39
C ARG A 243 5.53 -14.34 -13.17
N VAL A 244 5.77 -13.07 -13.44
CA VAL A 244 6.97 -12.56 -14.09
C VAL A 244 7.42 -11.31 -13.34
N VAL A 245 8.70 -11.25 -13.02
CA VAL A 245 9.33 -10.12 -12.35
C VAL A 245 10.43 -9.59 -13.24
N THR A 246 10.24 -8.40 -13.79
CA THR A 246 11.23 -7.69 -14.62
C THR A 246 11.64 -6.38 -13.94
N PRO A 247 12.82 -5.82 -14.25
CA PRO A 247 13.20 -4.51 -13.74
C PRO A 247 12.18 -3.41 -14.10
N GLU A 248 11.60 -3.48 -15.29
CA GLU A 248 10.61 -2.54 -15.81
C GLU A 248 9.27 -2.59 -15.07
N SER A 249 9.00 -3.66 -14.31
CA SER A 249 7.78 -3.77 -13.49
C SER A 249 7.76 -2.80 -12.31
N PHE A 250 8.91 -2.24 -11.91
CA PHE A 250 9.06 -1.36 -10.75
C PHE A 250 9.68 0.00 -11.12
N PRO A 251 9.07 0.76 -12.06
CA PRO A 251 9.58 2.06 -12.46
C PRO A 251 9.40 3.11 -11.36
N LEU A 252 10.15 4.19 -11.43
CA LEU A 252 9.98 5.34 -10.53
C LEU A 252 8.53 5.87 -10.53
N LEU A 253 7.86 5.82 -11.68
CA LEU A 253 6.46 6.25 -11.83
C LEU A 253 5.52 5.49 -10.87
N MET A 254 5.81 4.23 -10.56
CA MET A 254 5.05 3.44 -9.58
C MET A 254 5.22 4.00 -8.15
N SER A 255 6.39 4.53 -7.78
CA SER A 255 6.57 5.22 -6.50
C SER A 255 5.75 6.50 -6.42
N ILE A 256 5.68 7.27 -7.52
CA ILE A 256 4.85 8.48 -7.64
C ILE A 256 3.37 8.11 -7.54
N PHE A 257 2.95 7.01 -8.18
CA PHE A 257 1.58 6.48 -8.08
C PHE A 257 1.18 6.20 -6.62
N PHE A 258 2.03 5.53 -5.83
CA PHE A 258 1.73 5.27 -4.42
C PHE A 258 1.74 6.55 -3.58
N LEU A 259 2.63 7.50 -3.87
CA LEU A 259 2.63 8.80 -3.20
C LEU A 259 1.33 9.55 -3.49
N ALA A 260 0.92 9.62 -4.76
CA ALA A 260 -0.36 10.22 -5.15
C ALA A 260 -1.54 9.51 -4.47
N ALA A 261 -1.51 8.18 -4.39
CA ALA A 261 -2.55 7.40 -3.73
C ALA A 261 -2.74 7.80 -2.26
N ILE A 262 -1.67 7.93 -1.49
CA ILE A 262 -1.79 8.31 -0.08
C ILE A 262 -2.19 9.78 0.11
N ILE A 263 -1.80 10.68 -0.82
CA ILE A 263 -2.19 12.09 -0.78
C ILE A 263 -3.69 12.22 -1.08
N VAL A 264 -4.15 11.64 -2.19
CA VAL A 264 -5.57 11.65 -2.59
C VAL A 264 -6.44 10.95 -1.53
N GLY A 265 -5.96 9.86 -0.98
CA GLY A 265 -6.67 9.13 0.06
C GLY A 265 -6.74 9.86 1.41
N GLY A 266 -5.72 10.65 1.73
CA GLY A 266 -5.54 11.36 3.00
C GLY A 266 -4.42 10.78 3.84
N MET A 267 -3.28 11.49 3.82
CA MET A 267 -2.06 11.10 4.55
C MET A 267 -2.30 11.01 6.07
N GLY A 268 -1.63 10.04 6.71
CA GLY A 268 -1.71 9.86 8.16
C GLY A 268 -3.01 9.23 8.65
N SER A 269 -3.76 8.56 7.78
CA SER A 269 -4.89 7.72 8.17
C SER A 269 -4.87 6.39 7.42
N ILE A 270 -5.17 5.27 8.11
CA ILE A 270 -5.21 3.95 7.48
C ILE A 270 -6.32 3.90 6.43
N LEU A 271 -7.50 4.44 6.76
CA LEU A 271 -8.61 4.55 5.80
C LEU A 271 -8.22 5.36 4.56
N GLY A 272 -7.43 6.43 4.74
CA GLY A 272 -6.90 7.20 3.62
C GLY A 272 -6.02 6.35 2.70
N GLY A 273 -5.09 5.58 3.25
CA GLY A 273 -4.25 4.67 2.45
C GLY A 273 -5.08 3.66 1.66
N ILE A 274 -6.12 3.08 2.27
CA ILE A 274 -7.03 2.13 1.61
C ILE A 274 -7.82 2.85 0.49
N LEU A 275 -8.53 3.93 0.81
CA LEU A 275 -9.37 4.65 -0.15
C LEU A 275 -8.57 5.22 -1.32
N GLY A 276 -7.37 5.74 -1.05
CA GLY A 276 -6.49 6.26 -2.08
C GLY A 276 -5.97 5.16 -3.02
N ALA A 277 -5.54 4.03 -2.48
CA ALA A 277 -5.08 2.91 -3.30
C ALA A 277 -6.24 2.31 -4.13
N VAL A 278 -7.44 2.18 -3.54
CA VAL A 278 -8.65 1.76 -4.27
C VAL A 278 -8.96 2.76 -5.39
N PHE A 279 -9.00 4.04 -5.09
CA PHE A 279 -9.29 5.10 -6.06
C PHE A 279 -8.29 5.08 -7.22
N MET A 280 -7.00 5.11 -6.92
CA MET A 280 -5.94 5.15 -7.93
C MET A 280 -5.92 3.90 -8.82
N THR A 281 -6.34 2.74 -8.29
CA THR A 281 -6.40 1.49 -9.05
C THR A 281 -7.70 1.35 -9.83
N MET A 282 -8.84 1.77 -9.26
CA MET A 282 -10.16 1.59 -9.88
C MET A 282 -10.45 2.63 -10.96
N VAL A 283 -10.03 3.90 -10.77
CA VAL A 283 -10.37 4.98 -11.70
C VAL A 283 -9.87 4.72 -13.12
N PRO A 284 -8.62 4.29 -13.37
CA PRO A 284 -8.18 3.96 -14.72
C PRO A 284 -9.00 2.84 -15.36
N GLU A 285 -9.41 1.84 -14.59
CA GLU A 285 -10.22 0.72 -15.07
C GLU A 285 -11.68 1.14 -15.36
N LEU A 286 -12.25 1.99 -14.50
CA LEU A 286 -13.57 2.55 -14.75
C LEU A 286 -13.58 3.44 -15.99
N LEU A 287 -12.55 4.26 -16.18
CA LEU A 287 -12.40 5.06 -17.41
C LEU A 287 -12.30 4.15 -18.65
N LYS A 288 -11.57 3.03 -18.56
CA LYS A 288 -11.50 2.05 -19.63
C LYS A 288 -12.89 1.50 -19.98
N LEU A 289 -13.66 1.07 -18.98
CA LEU A 289 -15.01 0.57 -19.19
C LEU A 289 -15.93 1.62 -19.83
N VAL A 290 -15.84 2.88 -19.41
CA VAL A 290 -16.63 3.98 -19.98
C VAL A 290 -16.26 4.24 -21.44
N PHE A 291 -14.96 4.21 -21.77
CA PHE A 291 -14.51 4.42 -23.15
C PHE A 291 -14.85 3.23 -24.06
N ASP A 292 -14.85 2.01 -23.55
CA ASP A 292 -15.20 0.80 -24.30
C ASP A 292 -16.71 0.76 -24.65
N LEU A 293 -17.56 1.53 -23.94
CA LEU A 293 -18.99 1.69 -24.27
C LEU A 293 -19.24 2.66 -25.44
N LEU A 294 -18.24 3.41 -25.89
CA LEU A 294 -18.39 4.34 -27.01
C LEU A 294 -18.46 3.56 -28.36
N PRO A 295 -19.36 3.90 -29.25
CA PRO A 295 -19.38 3.31 -30.57
C PRO A 295 -18.08 3.61 -31.33
N ASN A 296 -17.53 2.62 -32.05
CA ASN A 296 -16.25 2.69 -32.78
C ASN A 296 -14.99 2.79 -31.87
N SER A 297 -15.08 2.37 -30.61
CA SER A 297 -13.94 2.39 -29.67
C SER A 297 -12.69 1.67 -30.22
N THR A 298 -12.86 0.63 -31.04
CA THR A 298 -11.77 -0.13 -31.66
C THR A 298 -10.95 0.66 -32.68
N GLU A 299 -11.55 1.55 -33.45
CA GLU A 299 -10.84 2.39 -34.42
C GLU A 299 -10.06 3.53 -33.77
N TYR A 300 -10.55 4.02 -32.64
CA TYR A 300 -9.95 5.14 -31.89
C TYR A 300 -9.08 4.73 -30.71
N THR A 301 -8.81 3.43 -30.52
CA THR A 301 -8.07 2.91 -29.34
C THR A 301 -6.74 3.60 -29.13
N VAL A 302 -5.99 3.88 -30.22
CA VAL A 302 -4.69 4.58 -30.17
C VAL A 302 -4.82 6.00 -29.65
N PHE A 303 -5.93 6.69 -29.99
CA PHE A 303 -6.19 8.06 -29.58
C PHE A 303 -6.81 8.14 -28.17
N LEU A 304 -7.65 7.18 -27.82
CA LEU A 304 -8.35 7.12 -26.55
C LEU A 304 -7.41 6.82 -25.37
N SER A 305 -6.34 6.06 -25.58
CA SER A 305 -5.39 5.71 -24.51
C SER A 305 -4.67 6.92 -23.89
N PRO A 306 -4.07 7.85 -24.67
CA PRO A 306 -3.51 9.10 -24.13
C PRO A 306 -4.57 10.00 -23.47
N VAL A 307 -5.76 10.11 -24.08
CA VAL A 307 -6.87 10.92 -23.54
C VAL A 307 -7.29 10.42 -22.15
N ARG A 308 -7.37 9.11 -21.95
CA ARG A 308 -7.64 8.47 -20.64
C ARG A 308 -6.59 8.87 -19.60
N THR A 309 -5.32 8.86 -19.97
CA THR A 309 -4.23 9.25 -19.08
C THR A 309 -4.32 10.73 -18.69
N ILE A 310 -4.66 11.60 -19.65
CA ILE A 310 -4.88 13.03 -19.39
C ILE A 310 -6.06 13.24 -18.43
N ILE A 311 -7.20 12.59 -18.68
CA ILE A 311 -8.39 12.69 -17.83
C ILE A 311 -8.07 12.19 -16.42
N PHE A 312 -7.35 11.08 -16.29
CA PHE A 312 -6.92 10.56 -14.99
C PHE A 312 -6.02 11.55 -14.25
N GLY A 313 -5.04 12.16 -14.93
CA GLY A 313 -4.19 13.20 -14.36
C GLY A 313 -4.98 14.44 -13.92
N LEU A 314 -5.88 14.93 -14.76
CA LEU A 314 -6.76 16.06 -14.43
C LEU A 314 -7.68 15.74 -13.23
N LEU A 315 -8.17 14.52 -13.12
CA LEU A 315 -9.00 14.07 -12.01
C LEU A 315 -8.21 14.08 -10.69
N ILE A 316 -6.94 13.64 -10.71
CA ILE A 316 -6.05 13.72 -9.54
C ILE A 316 -5.84 15.18 -9.14
N ILE A 317 -5.49 16.05 -10.10
CA ILE A 317 -5.25 17.49 -9.85
C ILE A 317 -6.53 18.13 -9.30
N GLY A 318 -7.66 17.89 -9.94
CA GLY A 318 -8.95 18.38 -9.47
C GLY A 318 -9.24 17.94 -8.04
N PHE A 319 -9.01 16.65 -7.73
CA PHE A 319 -9.23 16.12 -6.40
C PHE A 319 -8.34 16.82 -5.34
N LEU A 320 -7.05 17.03 -5.66
CA LEU A 320 -6.10 17.71 -4.77
C LEU A 320 -6.47 19.18 -4.52
N VAL A 321 -7.05 19.86 -5.52
CA VAL A 321 -7.47 21.26 -5.40
C VAL A 321 -8.75 21.39 -4.58
N PHE A 322 -9.75 20.53 -4.83
CA PHE A 322 -11.05 20.60 -4.19
C PHE A 322 -11.08 19.98 -2.79
N GLU A 323 -10.31 18.92 -2.54
CA GLU A 323 -10.32 18.19 -1.27
C GLU A 323 -8.88 17.92 -0.78
N PRO A 324 -8.16 18.96 -0.31
CA PRO A 324 -6.75 18.85 0.08
C PRO A 324 -6.50 17.92 1.29
N HIS A 325 -7.55 17.63 2.07
CA HIS A 325 -7.48 16.70 3.21
C HIS A 325 -7.71 15.23 2.82
N GLY A 326 -8.04 14.96 1.55
CA GLY A 326 -8.22 13.63 0.99
C GLY A 326 -9.56 12.96 1.30
N LEU A 327 -9.78 11.80 0.64
CA LEU A 327 -11.01 10.99 0.73
C LEU A 327 -11.39 10.59 2.17
N ALA A 328 -10.41 10.38 3.03
CA ALA A 328 -10.66 10.03 4.42
C ALA A 328 -11.38 11.15 5.19
N GLU A 329 -11.12 12.43 4.86
CA GLU A 329 -11.83 13.56 5.48
C GLU A 329 -13.26 13.68 4.93
N VAL A 330 -13.45 13.46 3.63
CA VAL A 330 -14.79 13.39 3.03
C VAL A 330 -15.64 12.35 3.77
N TRP A 331 -15.07 11.13 3.97
CA TRP A 331 -15.74 10.08 4.71
C TRP A 331 -16.05 10.47 6.16
N ARG A 332 -15.10 11.14 6.85
CA ARG A 332 -15.33 11.66 8.21
C ARG A 332 -16.42 12.70 8.26
N ARG A 333 -16.52 13.59 7.25
CA ARG A 333 -17.54 14.63 7.12
C ARG A 333 -18.92 14.00 6.91
N ILE A 334 -19.05 13.04 6.00
CA ILE A 334 -20.27 12.27 5.74
C ILE A 334 -20.71 11.56 7.03
N ARG A 335 -19.82 10.84 7.68
CA ARG A 335 -20.13 10.13 8.93
C ARG A 335 -20.57 11.08 10.05
N ARG A 336 -19.97 12.26 10.16
CA ARG A 336 -20.34 13.29 11.13
C ARG A 336 -21.74 13.83 10.84
N PHE A 337 -22.06 14.06 9.57
CA PHE A 337 -23.39 14.52 9.15
C PHE A 337 -24.47 13.52 9.58
N PHE A 338 -24.33 12.24 9.27
CA PHE A 338 -25.29 11.20 9.67
C PHE A 338 -25.33 10.97 11.19
N HIS A 339 -24.26 11.26 11.90
CA HIS A 339 -24.24 11.12 13.36
C HIS A 339 -24.96 12.27 14.08
N LEU A 340 -25.00 13.43 13.47
CA LEU A 340 -25.65 14.63 14.03
C LEU A 340 -27.10 14.79 13.55
N TRP A 341 -27.50 14.07 12.49
CA TRP A 341 -28.88 14.10 12.00
C TRP A 341 -29.82 13.39 12.99
N PRO A 342 -31.03 13.96 13.37
CA PRO A 342 -31.66 15.14 12.81
C PRO A 342 -31.34 16.46 13.56
N PHE A 343 -30.46 16.48 14.53
CA PHE A 343 -30.12 17.66 15.33
C PHE A 343 -28.99 18.45 14.64
N ARG A 344 -29.38 19.55 14.03
CA ARG A 344 -28.52 20.64 13.57
C ARG A 344 -28.69 21.82 14.45
#